data_6d97a338e4c30f0cf97587b9e721e3fd
#
_entry.id   6d97a338e4c30f0cf97587b9e721e3fd
#
_cell.length_a   1.000
_cell.length_b   1.000
_cell.length_c   1.000
_cell.angle_alpha   90.00
_cell.angle_beta   90.00
_cell.angle_gamma   90.00
#
_symmetry.space_group_name_H-M   'P 1'
#
loop_
_entity.id
_entity.type
_entity.pdbx_description
1 polymer ?
#
loop_
_entity_poly.entity_id
_entity_poly.type
_entity_poly.pdbx_seq_one_letter_code
_entity_poly.pdbx_strand_id
1 'polypeptide(L)'
;MELDNLEYETALAYDKRSFKQIYIDKLKKQHLIIFTFFAFNDLNLIYIKIAKFSFDVCTDLAMNVLFFFDDSMHKIYLNYGKYDFIQQIPQIVYSSIISFIIDFTALFLILTQKQMLEIMKLKESETKENSNKINHLYKIIRIKYIIFFIFSFLFLFFYWYFVSSFCAVYENTQIIFLKDFVTSFALRLIYPFFICLFSASLRKIALNDKKKKRLNIFYIISSL
;
A
#
# COMPACT_ATOMS: atom_id res chain seq x y z
N MET A 1 16.24 10.77 11.07
CA MET A 1 15.64 11.82 10.21
C MET A 1 15.16 11.14 8.93
N GLU A 2 13.90 11.28 8.60
CA GLU A 2 13.34 10.63 7.42
C GLU A 2 13.62 11.50 6.20
N LEU A 3 14.65 11.13 5.44
CA LEU A 3 15.18 11.93 4.32
C LEU A 3 14.13 12.15 3.21
N ASP A 4 13.12 11.27 3.12
CA ASP A 4 12.09 11.38 2.08
C ASP A 4 11.08 12.51 2.34
N ASN A 5 10.92 12.94 3.60
CA ASN A 5 9.94 13.96 4.03
C ASN A 5 10.58 15.37 4.20
N LEU A 6 11.82 15.55 3.77
CA LEU A 6 12.48 16.86 3.85
C LEU A 6 11.90 17.83 2.81
N GLU A 7 11.92 19.11 3.12
CA GLU A 7 11.70 20.16 2.11
C GLU A 7 12.86 20.17 1.11
N TYR A 8 12.59 20.62 -0.11
CA TYR A 8 13.56 20.56 -1.22
C TYR A 8 14.93 21.18 -0.88
N GLU A 9 14.94 22.37 -0.25
CA GLU A 9 16.17 23.05 0.09
C GLU A 9 16.99 22.31 1.17
N THR A 10 16.30 21.74 2.17
CA THR A 10 16.94 20.92 3.19
C THR A 10 17.40 19.58 2.62
N ALA A 11 16.64 19.00 1.69
CA ALA A 11 17.02 17.77 1.02
C ALA A 11 18.29 17.95 0.15
N LEU A 12 18.45 19.08 -0.53
CA LEU A 12 19.67 19.41 -1.28
C LEU A 12 20.93 19.42 -0.40
N ALA A 13 20.79 19.82 0.87
CA ALA A 13 21.92 19.87 1.82
C ALA A 13 22.21 18.49 2.44
N TYR A 14 21.17 17.75 2.81
CA TYR A 14 21.30 16.56 3.65
C TYR A 14 21.12 15.23 2.92
N ASP A 15 20.34 15.15 1.82
CA ASP A 15 20.10 13.89 1.10
C ASP A 15 21.24 13.61 0.11
N LYS A 16 22.28 12.95 0.61
CA LYS A 16 23.44 12.51 -0.18
C LYS A 16 23.34 11.08 -0.69
N ARG A 17 22.15 10.44 -0.58
CA ARG A 17 21.96 9.06 -0.99
C ARG A 17 22.28 8.86 -2.48
N SER A 18 22.85 7.70 -2.79
CA SER A 18 22.98 7.24 -4.17
C SER A 18 21.60 6.89 -4.76
N PHE A 19 21.50 6.83 -6.07
CA PHE A 19 20.28 6.38 -6.76
C PHE A 19 19.78 5.02 -6.23
N LYS A 20 20.70 4.06 -6.09
CA LYS A 20 20.39 2.72 -5.58
C LYS A 20 19.81 2.75 -4.16
N GLN A 21 20.35 3.60 -3.28
CA GLN A 21 19.82 3.75 -1.91
C GLN A 21 18.40 4.34 -1.92
N ILE A 22 18.17 5.41 -2.70
CA ILE A 22 16.85 6.02 -2.85
C ILE A 22 15.83 4.99 -3.36
N TYR A 23 16.21 4.24 -4.41
CA TYR A 23 15.35 3.21 -5.00
C TYR A 23 14.99 2.11 -3.99
N ILE A 24 15.99 1.56 -3.29
CA ILE A 24 15.77 0.50 -2.31
C ILE A 24 14.93 1.00 -1.12
N ASP A 25 15.16 2.22 -0.64
CA ASP A 25 14.39 2.81 0.47
C ASP A 25 12.91 2.99 0.09
N LYS A 26 12.63 3.47 -1.14
CA LYS A 26 11.27 3.58 -1.65
C LYS A 26 10.61 2.20 -1.83
N LEU A 27 11.33 1.25 -2.40
CA LEU A 27 10.85 -0.09 -2.63
C LEU A 27 10.47 -0.79 -1.30
N LYS A 28 11.27 -0.63 -0.25
CA LYS A 28 10.96 -1.14 1.10
C LYS A 28 9.68 -0.56 1.68
N LYS A 29 9.29 0.65 1.30
CA LYS A 29 8.08 1.32 1.80
C LYS A 29 6.83 0.99 0.97
N GLN A 30 6.98 0.81 -0.33
CA GLN A 30 5.85 0.71 -1.27
C GLN A 30 5.54 -0.71 -1.72
N HIS A 31 6.54 -1.60 -1.78
CA HIS A 31 6.31 -2.96 -2.25
C HIS A 31 5.69 -3.82 -1.15
N LEU A 32 4.51 -4.35 -1.39
CA LEU A 32 3.67 -5.08 -0.43
C LEU A 32 4.43 -6.16 0.35
N ILE A 33 5.09 -7.09 -0.34
CA ILE A 33 5.84 -8.19 0.28
C ILE A 33 7.08 -7.67 1.00
N ILE A 34 7.83 -6.74 0.38
CA ILE A 34 9.07 -6.22 0.97
C ILE A 34 8.77 -5.42 2.23
N PHE A 35 7.75 -4.58 2.22
CA PHE A 35 7.28 -3.83 3.39
C PHE A 35 6.87 -4.78 4.52
N THR A 36 6.12 -5.83 4.20
CA THR A 36 5.57 -6.73 5.22
C THR A 36 6.64 -7.63 5.84
N PHE A 37 7.49 -8.26 5.02
CA PHE A 37 8.36 -9.36 5.46
C PHE A 37 9.84 -9.00 5.54
N PHE A 38 10.31 -7.96 4.86
CA PHE A 38 11.73 -7.61 4.75
C PHE A 38 12.09 -6.20 5.25
N ALA A 39 11.12 -5.36 5.58
CA ALA A 39 11.37 -4.04 6.16
C ALA A 39 11.42 -4.13 7.69
N PHE A 40 12.55 -4.59 8.25
CA PHE A 40 12.73 -4.74 9.70
C PHE A 40 13.17 -3.45 10.40
N ASN A 41 13.63 -2.44 9.66
CA ASN A 41 14.15 -1.19 10.23
C ASN A 41 13.04 -0.15 10.48
N ASP A 42 11.78 -0.49 10.20
CA ASP A 42 10.66 0.35 10.57
C ASP A 42 10.19 0.01 12.00
N LEU A 43 9.62 1.00 12.68
CA LEU A 43 9.13 0.83 14.06
C LEU A 43 7.69 0.28 14.12
N ASN A 44 7.17 -0.25 13.01
CA ASN A 44 5.85 -0.86 12.98
C ASN A 44 5.91 -2.32 13.42
N LEU A 45 4.85 -2.78 14.10
CA LEU A 45 4.77 -4.16 14.56
C LEU A 45 4.59 -5.12 13.38
N ILE A 46 5.45 -6.14 13.28
CA ILE A 46 5.42 -7.12 12.18
C ILE A 46 4.09 -7.88 12.11
N TYR A 47 3.49 -8.22 13.25
CA TYR A 47 2.19 -8.90 13.30
C TYR A 47 1.07 -8.07 12.67
N ILE A 48 1.09 -6.75 12.88
CA ILE A 48 0.12 -5.83 12.28
C ILE A 48 0.35 -5.72 10.77
N LYS A 49 1.60 -5.70 10.31
CA LYS A 49 1.92 -5.72 8.87
C LYS A 49 1.45 -7.00 8.20
N ILE A 50 1.62 -8.16 8.84
CA ILE A 50 1.12 -9.45 8.33
C ILE A 50 -0.41 -9.46 8.29
N ALA A 51 -1.08 -8.97 9.34
CA ALA A 51 -2.54 -8.86 9.35
C ALA A 51 -3.05 -7.97 8.21
N LYS A 52 -2.38 -6.82 7.99
CA LYS A 52 -2.69 -5.93 6.86
C LYS A 52 -2.45 -6.62 5.51
N PHE A 53 -1.34 -7.32 5.34
CA PHE A 53 -1.05 -8.07 4.11
C PHE A 53 -2.17 -9.08 3.79
N SER A 54 -2.61 -9.84 4.80
CA SER A 54 -3.71 -10.80 4.62
C SER A 54 -5.02 -10.09 4.25
N PHE A 55 -5.29 -8.94 4.87
CA PHE A 55 -6.44 -8.10 4.54
C PHE A 55 -6.37 -7.60 3.08
N ASP A 56 -5.22 -7.10 2.62
CA ASP A 56 -5.02 -6.62 1.25
C ASP A 56 -5.28 -7.73 0.22
N VAL A 57 -4.78 -8.94 0.46
CA VAL A 57 -5.02 -10.10 -0.43
C VAL A 57 -6.52 -10.43 -0.52
N CYS A 58 -7.22 -10.42 0.61
CA CYS A 58 -8.68 -10.64 0.65
C CYS A 58 -9.44 -9.51 -0.06
N THR A 59 -9.00 -8.26 0.08
CA THR A 59 -9.57 -7.10 -0.60
C THR A 59 -9.43 -7.23 -2.12
N ASP A 60 -8.23 -7.56 -2.61
CA ASP A 60 -7.99 -7.76 -4.04
C ASP A 60 -8.87 -8.87 -4.61
N LEU A 61 -8.97 -10.00 -3.90
CA LEU A 61 -9.84 -11.10 -4.30
C LEU A 61 -11.32 -10.65 -4.40
N ALA A 62 -11.84 -10.02 -3.36
CA ALA A 62 -13.22 -9.59 -3.29
C ALA A 62 -13.56 -8.51 -4.31
N MET A 63 -12.65 -7.55 -4.52
CA MET A 63 -12.86 -6.49 -5.51
C MET A 63 -12.84 -7.03 -6.94
N ASN A 64 -11.98 -8.00 -7.25
CA ASN A 64 -12.02 -8.65 -8.55
C ASN A 64 -13.38 -9.32 -8.79
N VAL A 65 -13.95 -10.00 -7.82
CA VAL A 65 -15.28 -10.62 -7.93
C VAL A 65 -16.37 -9.57 -8.06
N LEU A 66 -16.30 -8.46 -7.31
CA LEU A 66 -17.32 -7.40 -7.32
C LEU A 66 -17.48 -6.75 -8.71
N PHE A 67 -16.43 -6.69 -9.50
CA PHE A 67 -16.46 -6.09 -10.83
C PHE A 67 -16.71 -7.07 -11.99
N PHE A 68 -17.10 -8.31 -11.68
CA PHE A 68 -17.68 -9.21 -12.69
C PHE A 68 -19.12 -8.81 -12.97
N PHE A 69 -19.29 -7.86 -13.89
CA PHE A 69 -20.61 -7.42 -14.36
C PHE A 69 -21.25 -8.44 -15.31
N ASP A 70 -22.57 -8.36 -15.49
CA ASP A 70 -23.33 -9.22 -16.40
C ASP A 70 -22.75 -9.22 -17.82
N ASP A 71 -22.28 -8.07 -18.32
CA ASP A 71 -21.64 -7.98 -19.63
C ASP A 71 -20.34 -8.79 -19.72
N SER A 72 -19.55 -8.80 -18.66
CA SER A 72 -18.32 -9.59 -18.59
C SER A 72 -18.65 -11.07 -18.57
N MET A 73 -19.66 -11.44 -17.77
CA MET A 73 -20.15 -12.83 -17.69
C MET A 73 -20.73 -13.31 -19.02
N HIS A 74 -21.49 -12.45 -19.69
CA HIS A 74 -22.03 -12.77 -21.03
C HIS A 74 -20.93 -12.98 -22.07
N LYS A 75 -19.90 -12.13 -22.07
CA LYS A 75 -18.73 -12.29 -22.97
C LYS A 75 -17.96 -13.58 -22.68
N ILE A 76 -17.79 -13.95 -21.42
CA ILE A 76 -17.15 -15.19 -21.01
C ILE A 76 -17.99 -16.39 -21.56
N TYR A 77 -19.29 -16.33 -21.41
CA TYR A 77 -20.20 -17.36 -21.96
C TYR A 77 -20.08 -17.47 -23.48
N LEU A 78 -20.13 -16.36 -24.21
CA LEU A 78 -19.98 -16.35 -25.68
C LEU A 78 -18.63 -16.92 -26.14
N ASN A 79 -17.58 -16.74 -25.34
CA ASN A 79 -16.24 -17.25 -25.62
C ASN A 79 -16.01 -18.68 -25.10
N TYR A 80 -17.08 -19.42 -24.76
CA TYR A 80 -17.00 -20.79 -24.23
C TYR A 80 -16.07 -20.94 -23.03
N GLY A 81 -16.06 -19.94 -22.13
CA GLY A 81 -15.21 -19.93 -20.95
C GLY A 81 -13.71 -19.70 -21.21
N LYS A 82 -13.32 -19.29 -22.41
CA LYS A 82 -11.94 -18.94 -22.72
C LYS A 82 -11.59 -17.61 -22.03
N TYR A 83 -10.46 -17.59 -21.34
CA TYR A 83 -9.95 -16.39 -20.71
C TYR A 83 -9.35 -15.45 -21.75
N ASP A 84 -9.87 -14.22 -21.81
CA ASP A 84 -9.33 -13.16 -22.66
C ASP A 84 -8.89 -11.99 -21.76
N PHE A 85 -7.58 -11.83 -21.60
CA PHE A 85 -6.96 -10.78 -20.77
C PHE A 85 -7.38 -9.38 -21.21
N ILE A 86 -7.47 -9.13 -22.53
CA ILE A 86 -7.79 -7.78 -23.05
C ILE A 86 -9.20 -7.36 -22.65
N GLN A 87 -10.15 -8.29 -22.70
CA GLN A 87 -11.53 -8.03 -22.29
C GLN A 87 -11.66 -7.81 -20.78
N GLN A 88 -10.75 -8.36 -19.96
CA GLN A 88 -10.75 -8.23 -18.51
C GLN A 88 -10.01 -6.98 -18.00
N ILE A 89 -9.25 -6.27 -18.86
CA ILE A 89 -8.50 -5.06 -18.44
C ILE A 89 -9.38 -4.03 -17.71
N PRO A 90 -10.57 -3.64 -18.19
CA PRO A 90 -11.38 -2.65 -17.48
C PRO A 90 -11.73 -3.08 -16.07
N GLN A 91 -12.10 -4.33 -15.88
CA GLN A 91 -12.43 -4.93 -14.59
C GLN A 91 -11.21 -4.91 -13.64
N ILE A 92 -10.05 -5.36 -14.13
CA ILE A 92 -8.80 -5.35 -13.37
C ILE A 92 -8.43 -3.91 -12.93
N VAL A 93 -8.62 -2.92 -13.80
CA VAL A 93 -8.35 -1.52 -13.50
C VAL A 93 -9.31 -1.00 -12.42
N TYR A 94 -10.62 -1.21 -12.57
CA TYR A 94 -11.60 -0.73 -11.57
C TYR A 94 -11.41 -1.41 -10.22
N SER A 95 -11.24 -2.73 -10.19
CA SER A 95 -10.98 -3.48 -8.97
C SER A 95 -9.71 -3.00 -8.28
N SER A 96 -8.63 -2.77 -9.03
CA SER A 96 -7.36 -2.28 -8.49
C SER A 96 -7.46 -0.87 -7.89
N ILE A 97 -8.22 0.03 -8.50
CA ILE A 97 -8.42 1.39 -7.97
C ILE A 97 -9.16 1.34 -6.63
N ILE A 98 -10.23 0.58 -6.54
CA ILE A 98 -11.01 0.48 -5.30
C ILE A 98 -10.21 -0.24 -4.21
N SER A 99 -9.55 -1.35 -4.56
CA SER A 99 -8.63 -2.04 -3.64
C SER A 99 -7.59 -1.08 -3.08
N PHE A 100 -6.96 -0.26 -3.94
CA PHE A 100 -5.96 0.71 -3.52
C PHE A 100 -6.50 1.71 -2.49
N ILE A 101 -7.72 2.23 -2.65
CA ILE A 101 -8.34 3.17 -1.72
C ILE A 101 -8.55 2.51 -0.34
N ILE A 102 -9.08 1.28 -0.34
CA ILE A 102 -9.33 0.52 0.89
C ILE A 102 -8.00 0.20 1.60
N ASP A 103 -7.02 -0.27 0.85
CA ASP A 103 -5.69 -0.64 1.36
C ASP A 103 -4.92 0.57 1.88
N PHE A 104 -5.05 1.73 1.22
CA PHE A 104 -4.46 2.98 1.69
C PHE A 104 -5.06 3.41 3.03
N THR A 105 -6.37 3.26 3.20
CA THR A 105 -7.05 3.53 4.48
C THR A 105 -6.54 2.58 5.57
N ALA A 106 -6.43 1.29 5.29
CA ALA A 106 -5.88 0.30 6.20
C ALA A 106 -4.42 0.60 6.55
N LEU A 107 -3.60 0.98 5.56
CA LEU A 107 -2.20 1.37 5.75
C LEU A 107 -2.07 2.57 6.69
N PHE A 108 -2.90 3.61 6.51
CA PHE A 108 -2.90 4.78 7.38
C PHE A 108 -3.16 4.43 8.85
N LEU A 109 -4.03 3.45 9.09
CA LEU A 109 -4.34 2.99 10.45
C LEU A 109 -3.17 2.23 11.10
N ILE A 110 -2.41 1.45 10.35
CA ILE A 110 -1.29 0.65 10.89
C ILE A 110 0.03 1.41 11.00
N LEU A 111 0.22 2.49 10.23
CA LEU A 111 1.46 3.27 10.29
C LEU A 111 1.54 4.05 11.60
N THR A 112 2.45 3.61 12.47
CA THR A 112 2.70 4.20 13.80
C THR A 112 4.13 4.70 13.98
N GLN A 113 4.94 4.68 12.92
CA GLN A 113 6.35 5.04 12.95
C GLN A 113 6.60 6.44 13.53
N LYS A 114 5.78 7.45 13.17
CA LYS A 114 5.92 8.82 13.68
C LYS A 114 5.73 8.88 15.21
N GLN A 115 4.68 8.23 15.71
CA GLN A 115 4.38 8.18 17.15
C GLN A 115 5.46 7.42 17.91
N MET A 116 5.98 6.32 17.35
CA MET A 116 7.04 5.54 17.98
C MET A 116 8.36 6.32 18.04
N LEU A 117 8.73 7.05 16.99
CA LEU A 117 9.91 7.94 17.00
C LEU A 117 9.77 9.05 18.04
N GLU A 118 8.59 9.63 18.19
CA GLU A 118 8.33 10.66 19.19
C GLU A 118 8.45 10.09 20.62
N ILE A 119 7.90 8.90 20.86
CA ILE A 119 8.05 8.19 22.15
C ILE A 119 9.52 7.93 22.47
N MET A 120 10.32 7.51 21.49
CA MET A 120 11.75 7.28 21.70
C MET A 120 12.49 8.57 22.11
N LYS A 121 12.24 9.68 21.41
CA LYS A 121 12.83 10.99 21.74
C LYS A 121 12.41 11.49 23.12
N LEU A 122 11.15 11.32 23.50
CA LEU A 122 10.64 11.73 24.81
C LEU A 122 11.22 10.88 25.94
N LYS A 123 11.52 9.60 25.69
CA LYS A 123 12.19 8.72 26.67
C LYS A 123 13.64 9.10 26.93
N GLU A 124 14.35 9.64 25.92
CA GLU A 124 15.73 10.11 26.08
C GLU A 124 15.84 11.34 26.99
N SER A 125 14.78 12.12 27.18
CA SER A 125 14.77 13.38 27.92
C SER A 125 14.16 13.33 29.34
N GLU A 126 13.95 12.14 29.91
CA GLU A 126 13.53 11.80 31.30
C GLU A 126 12.89 12.90 32.18
N THR A 127 11.80 13.54 31.77
CA THR A 127 11.03 14.46 32.59
C THR A 127 9.65 13.91 32.95
N LYS A 128 9.10 14.24 34.14
CA LYS A 128 7.76 13.80 34.56
C LYS A 128 6.65 14.22 33.57
N GLU A 129 6.81 15.37 32.93
CA GLU A 129 5.88 15.89 31.94
C GLU A 129 5.84 15.00 30.68
N ASN A 130 6.97 14.41 30.32
CA ASN A 130 7.09 13.49 29.18
C ASN A 130 6.32 12.17 29.40
N SER A 131 6.18 11.70 30.63
CA SER A 131 5.42 10.48 30.95
C SER A 131 3.95 10.58 30.51
N ASN A 132 3.32 11.74 30.72
CA ASN A 132 1.92 11.95 30.29
C ASN A 132 1.80 11.99 28.75
N LYS A 133 2.74 12.61 28.04
CA LYS A 133 2.77 12.63 26.58
C LYS A 133 3.01 11.24 26.00
N ILE A 134 3.92 10.47 26.58
CA ILE A 134 4.19 9.09 26.19
C ILE A 134 2.93 8.22 26.33
N ASN A 135 2.23 8.31 27.47
CA ASN A 135 1.00 7.57 27.69
C ASN A 135 -0.12 7.95 26.69
N HIS A 136 -0.21 9.24 26.35
CA HIS A 136 -1.14 9.72 25.34
C HIS A 136 -0.82 9.13 23.94
N LEU A 137 0.45 9.10 23.54
CA LEU A 137 0.89 8.52 22.27
C LEU A 137 0.61 7.01 22.22
N TYR A 138 0.87 6.26 23.30
CA TYR A 138 0.49 4.83 23.36
C TYR A 138 -1.02 4.63 23.23
N LYS A 139 -1.84 5.51 23.83
CA LYS A 139 -3.29 5.45 23.68
C LYS A 139 -3.71 5.67 22.23
N ILE A 140 -3.11 6.62 21.53
CA ILE A 140 -3.36 6.85 20.09
C ILE A 140 -3.04 5.61 19.27
N ILE A 141 -1.86 5.01 19.47
CA ILE A 141 -1.44 3.79 18.75
C ILE A 141 -2.44 2.66 19.00
N ARG A 142 -2.83 2.45 20.25
CA ARG A 142 -3.81 1.42 20.63
C ARG A 142 -5.16 1.65 19.94
N ILE A 143 -5.66 2.89 19.91
CA ILE A 143 -6.92 3.24 19.26
C ILE A 143 -6.83 2.98 17.75
N LYS A 144 -5.73 3.36 17.08
CA LYS A 144 -5.51 3.09 15.65
C LYS A 144 -5.59 1.59 15.35
N TYR A 145 -4.95 0.75 16.16
CA TYR A 145 -4.99 -0.71 15.95
C TYR A 145 -6.38 -1.29 16.20
N ILE A 146 -7.11 -0.82 17.22
CA ILE A 146 -8.49 -1.25 17.47
C ILE A 146 -9.37 -0.89 16.27
N ILE A 147 -9.26 0.34 15.76
CA ILE A 147 -10.02 0.78 14.58
C ILE A 147 -9.65 -0.07 13.37
N PHE A 148 -8.35 -0.37 13.16
CA PHE A 148 -7.90 -1.24 12.06
C PHE A 148 -8.54 -2.64 12.15
N PHE A 149 -8.57 -3.27 13.32
CA PHE A 149 -9.15 -4.60 13.47
C PHE A 149 -10.66 -4.60 13.28
N ILE A 150 -11.38 -3.59 13.80
CA ILE A 150 -12.84 -3.45 13.57
C ILE A 150 -13.12 -3.24 12.08
N PHE A 151 -12.39 -2.34 11.42
CA PHE A 151 -12.48 -2.07 10.00
C PHE A 151 -12.24 -3.36 9.19
N SER A 152 -11.13 -4.04 9.43
CA SER A 152 -10.79 -5.28 8.74
C SER A 152 -11.81 -6.38 8.96
N PHE A 153 -12.32 -6.55 10.18
CA PHE A 153 -13.33 -7.55 10.50
C PHE A 153 -14.64 -7.31 9.71
N LEU A 154 -15.12 -6.06 9.68
CA LEU A 154 -16.35 -5.71 8.95
C LEU A 154 -16.20 -5.96 7.45
N PHE A 155 -15.07 -5.55 6.87
CA PHE A 155 -14.82 -5.77 5.44
C PHE A 155 -14.64 -7.25 5.10
N LEU A 156 -13.89 -8.01 5.90
CA LEU A 156 -13.69 -9.45 5.67
C LEU A 156 -15.00 -10.24 5.79
N PHE A 157 -15.89 -9.86 6.71
CA PHE A 157 -17.21 -10.46 6.82
C PHE A 157 -18.03 -10.19 5.54
N PHE A 158 -18.03 -8.94 5.05
CA PHE A 158 -18.70 -8.56 3.81
C PHE A 158 -18.10 -9.28 2.59
N TYR A 159 -16.76 -9.36 2.49
CA TYR A 159 -16.06 -10.05 1.40
C TYR A 159 -16.41 -11.54 1.37
N TRP A 160 -16.38 -12.19 2.52
CA TRP A 160 -16.73 -13.61 2.62
C TRP A 160 -18.17 -13.87 2.13
N TYR A 161 -19.12 -13.07 2.60
CA TYR A 161 -20.51 -13.18 2.15
C TYR A 161 -20.63 -12.99 0.63
N PHE A 162 -20.02 -11.94 0.11
CA PHE A 162 -20.13 -11.58 -1.30
C PHE A 162 -19.49 -12.62 -2.23
N VAL A 163 -18.25 -13.04 -1.93
CA VAL A 163 -17.53 -14.07 -2.71
C VAL A 163 -18.26 -15.41 -2.68
N SER A 164 -18.79 -15.80 -1.53
CA SER A 164 -19.58 -17.03 -1.39
C SER A 164 -20.85 -16.98 -2.23
N SER A 165 -21.59 -15.87 -2.18
CA SER A 165 -22.80 -15.67 -2.99
C SER A 165 -22.49 -15.68 -4.48
N PHE A 166 -21.42 -15.03 -4.92
CA PHE A 166 -20.98 -15.06 -6.30
C PHE A 166 -20.67 -16.49 -6.77
N CYS A 167 -19.88 -17.23 -5.99
CA CYS A 167 -19.53 -18.61 -6.32
C CYS A 167 -20.74 -19.55 -6.36
N ALA A 168 -21.77 -19.29 -5.55
CA ALA A 168 -23.01 -20.07 -5.56
C ALA A 168 -23.89 -19.79 -6.80
N VAL A 169 -23.90 -18.52 -7.27
CA VAL A 169 -24.70 -18.12 -8.45
C VAL A 169 -24.01 -18.52 -9.76
N TYR A 170 -22.69 -18.37 -9.84
CA TYR A 170 -21.91 -18.56 -11.05
C TYR A 170 -20.95 -19.76 -10.93
N GLU A 171 -21.50 -20.97 -10.87
CA GLU A 171 -20.76 -22.21 -10.55
C GLU A 171 -19.55 -22.49 -11.45
N ASN A 172 -19.58 -22.13 -12.71
CA ASN A 172 -18.53 -22.46 -13.69
C ASN A 172 -17.50 -21.34 -13.92
N THR A 173 -17.55 -20.26 -13.14
CA THR A 173 -16.72 -19.06 -13.34
C THR A 173 -15.59 -18.90 -12.35
N GLN A 174 -15.52 -19.77 -11.33
CA GLN A 174 -14.51 -19.68 -10.26
C GLN A 174 -13.09 -19.69 -10.81
N ILE A 175 -12.81 -20.48 -11.85
CA ILE A 175 -11.47 -20.55 -12.46
C ILE A 175 -11.12 -19.24 -13.15
N ILE A 176 -12.10 -18.55 -13.74
CA ILE A 176 -11.88 -17.32 -14.49
C ILE A 176 -11.57 -16.18 -13.52
N PHE A 177 -12.38 -16.00 -12.48
CA PHE A 177 -12.10 -14.96 -11.49
C PHE A 177 -10.79 -15.22 -10.74
N LEU A 178 -10.42 -16.51 -10.52
CA LEU A 178 -9.13 -16.84 -9.91
C LEU A 178 -7.96 -16.43 -10.83
N LYS A 179 -8.09 -16.63 -12.14
CA LYS A 179 -7.09 -16.14 -13.11
C LYS A 179 -6.97 -14.63 -13.09
N ASP A 180 -8.09 -13.90 -13.02
CA ASP A 180 -8.11 -12.44 -12.92
C ASP A 180 -7.47 -11.97 -11.62
N PHE A 181 -7.82 -12.59 -10.51
CA PHE A 181 -7.20 -12.28 -9.23
C PHE A 181 -5.68 -12.50 -9.24
N VAL A 182 -5.22 -13.67 -9.73
CA VAL A 182 -3.78 -13.96 -9.83
C VAL A 182 -3.08 -12.96 -10.75
N THR A 183 -3.70 -12.58 -11.85
CA THR A 183 -3.16 -11.61 -12.81
C THR A 183 -3.07 -10.21 -12.17
N SER A 184 -4.14 -9.73 -11.55
CA SER A 184 -4.17 -8.41 -10.89
C SER A 184 -3.19 -8.36 -9.70
N PHE A 185 -3.11 -9.43 -8.92
CA PHE A 185 -2.15 -9.55 -7.82
C PHE A 185 -0.71 -9.58 -8.30
N ALA A 186 -0.40 -10.31 -9.39
CA ALA A 186 0.92 -10.29 -10.02
C ALA A 186 1.29 -8.88 -10.52
N LEU A 187 0.38 -8.19 -11.17
CA LEU A 187 0.57 -6.79 -11.58
C LEU A 187 0.83 -5.88 -10.37
N ARG A 188 0.08 -6.06 -9.29
CA ARG A 188 0.28 -5.33 -8.03
C ARG A 188 1.67 -5.55 -7.41
N LEU A 189 2.26 -6.72 -7.57
CA LEU A 189 3.63 -6.99 -7.12
C LEU A 189 4.68 -6.39 -8.06
N ILE A 190 4.39 -6.28 -9.34
CA ILE A 190 5.35 -5.82 -10.36
C ILE A 190 5.40 -4.30 -10.46
N TYR A 191 4.25 -3.59 -10.42
CA TYR A 191 4.23 -2.14 -10.68
C TYR A 191 5.06 -1.30 -9.69
N PRO A 192 5.22 -1.64 -8.38
CA PRO A 192 6.04 -0.83 -7.48
C PRO A 192 7.51 -0.75 -7.91
N PHE A 193 8.05 -1.77 -8.58
CA PHE A 193 9.41 -1.72 -9.10
C PHE A 193 9.58 -0.58 -10.11
N PHE A 194 8.62 -0.41 -11.02
CA PHE A 194 8.67 0.65 -12.03
C PHE A 194 8.40 2.03 -11.43
N ILE A 195 7.41 2.15 -10.54
CA ILE A 195 7.08 3.42 -9.89
C ILE A 195 8.23 3.88 -9.01
N CYS A 196 8.84 3.00 -8.22
CA CYS A 196 9.99 3.34 -7.40
C CYS A 196 11.20 3.71 -8.24
N LEU A 197 11.43 3.04 -9.39
CA LEU A 197 12.50 3.37 -10.31
C LEU A 197 12.32 4.79 -10.90
N PHE A 198 11.12 5.09 -11.37
CA PHE A 198 10.78 6.41 -11.92
C PHE A 198 10.91 7.50 -10.84
N SER A 199 10.33 7.27 -9.68
CA SER A 199 10.36 8.21 -8.56
C SER A 199 11.78 8.45 -8.03
N ALA A 200 12.62 7.41 -7.94
CA ALA A 200 14.03 7.54 -7.56
C ALA A 200 14.84 8.32 -8.62
N SER A 201 14.53 8.12 -9.91
CA SER A 201 15.15 8.84 -11.01
C SER A 201 14.84 10.34 -10.93
N LEU A 202 13.56 10.70 -10.76
CA LEU A 202 13.13 12.09 -10.60
C LEU A 202 13.80 12.75 -9.40
N ARG A 203 13.84 12.06 -8.25
CA ARG A 203 14.48 12.57 -7.05
C ARG A 203 15.98 12.79 -7.26
N LYS A 204 16.68 11.86 -7.90
CA LYS A 204 18.11 11.99 -8.16
C LYS A 204 18.41 13.13 -9.13
N ILE A 205 17.60 13.32 -10.17
CA ILE A 205 17.71 14.45 -11.10
C ILE A 205 17.48 15.77 -10.34
N ALA A 206 16.47 15.84 -9.50
CA ALA A 206 16.14 17.03 -8.71
C ALA A 206 17.26 17.42 -7.73
N LEU A 207 17.95 16.45 -7.14
CA LEU A 207 19.02 16.69 -6.17
C LEU A 207 20.39 16.96 -6.81
N ASN A 208 20.59 16.57 -8.08
CA ASN A 208 21.89 16.75 -8.76
C ASN A 208 22.11 18.17 -9.30
N ASP A 209 21.06 18.91 -9.62
CA ASP A 209 21.19 20.21 -10.30
C ASP A 209 20.69 21.37 -9.43
N LYS A 210 21.62 21.98 -8.69
CA LYS A 210 21.34 23.06 -7.72
C LYS A 210 20.82 24.38 -8.34
N LYS A 211 20.77 24.51 -9.67
CA LYS A 211 20.55 25.81 -10.33
C LYS A 211 19.17 26.03 -10.94
N LYS A 212 18.28 25.07 -10.97
CA LYS A 212 16.99 25.20 -11.66
C LYS A 212 15.77 25.11 -10.71
N LYS A 213 15.08 26.22 -10.53
CA LYS A 213 13.79 26.31 -9.82
C LYS A 213 12.71 25.31 -10.30
N ARG A 214 12.81 24.83 -11.55
CA ARG A 214 11.92 23.80 -12.14
C ARG A 214 12.10 22.40 -11.53
N LEU A 215 13.22 22.13 -10.89
CA LEU A 215 13.53 20.83 -10.30
C LEU A 215 12.77 20.57 -8.98
N ASN A 216 12.23 21.61 -8.34
CA ASN A 216 11.33 21.46 -7.19
C ASN A 216 10.08 20.64 -7.56
N ILE A 217 9.55 20.79 -8.79
CA ILE A 217 8.39 20.01 -9.26
C ILE A 217 8.74 18.51 -9.33
N PHE A 218 9.91 18.15 -9.89
CA PHE A 218 10.36 16.76 -9.93
C PHE A 218 10.59 16.18 -8.53
N TYR A 219 11.06 17.00 -7.60
CA TYR A 219 11.21 16.60 -6.21
C TYR A 219 9.86 16.32 -5.56
N ILE A 220 8.87 17.22 -5.72
CA ILE A 220 7.51 17.07 -5.21
C ILE A 220 6.86 15.80 -5.80
N ILE A 221 6.93 15.62 -7.12
CA ILE A 221 6.39 14.40 -7.78
C ILE A 221 7.09 13.15 -7.24
N SER A 222 8.38 13.22 -6.93
CA SER A 222 9.11 12.09 -6.37
C SER A 222 8.76 11.78 -4.91
N SER A 223 8.13 12.69 -4.20
CA SER A 223 7.73 12.51 -2.79
C SER A 223 6.27 12.02 -2.64
N LEU A 224 5.50 12.07 -3.71
CA LEU A 224 4.17 11.43 -3.81
C LEU A 224 4.31 9.92 -4.00
#